data_b89b26e4d4d941d8b31fe94e8c85629e
#
_entry.id   b89b26e4d4d941d8b31fe94e8c85629e
#
_cell.length_a   1.000
_cell.length_b   1.000
_cell.length_c   1.000
_cell.angle_alpha   90.00
_cell.angle_beta   90.00
_cell.angle_gamma   90.00
#
_symmetry.space_group_name_H-M   'P 1'
#
loop_
_entity.id
_entity.type
_entity.pdbx_description
1 polymer ?
#
loop_
_entity_poly.entity_id
_entity_poly.type
_entity_poly.pdbx_seq_one_letter_code
_entity_poly.pdbx_strand_id
1 'polypeptide(L)'
;MPRTKGADLITEYLIANKIPYVFGICGHGNVGMLDSLHAARDRIKLVSPRHEQVAAHMADAYFRVRHEPVATLTSCGPGSCNIVMPLAVAISDSSALLAITANVPTSQFNRSPFQEINKHYQADFPNIIRPVVKRSFQPTRVDMLPLALRQAMTTMLSGRPGPVNLDVPFNVFQEEDDVELPPPSPPLNAQRSGASPDEIAACVDWILDAERPVLFVGHGVTLSEASRELTEFVHQLGIPVISSPNGMGCLDMTDPLALGFIGRNGAYPANEAGRRADLVIAIGARFDDRSASSWLPGYSWNFPQTKLIHADVVIQLKLSHFDVQPSTVKQVVEPRPS
;
A
#
# COMPACT_ATOMS: atom_id res chain seq x y z
N MET A 1 29.88 19.23 10.80
CA MET A 1 29.04 18.35 11.63
C MET A 1 29.77 17.03 11.84
N PRO A 2 29.51 16.21 12.85
CA PRO A 2 30.14 14.90 12.93
C PRO A 2 29.71 14.06 11.74
N ARG A 3 30.65 13.34 11.14
CA ARG A 3 30.37 12.39 10.06
C ARG A 3 29.47 11.29 10.56
N THR A 4 28.46 10.92 9.80
CA THR A 4 27.45 9.94 10.16
C THR A 4 27.57 8.71 9.26
N LYS A 5 27.55 7.51 9.84
CA LYS A 5 27.48 6.26 9.07
C LYS A 5 26.15 6.12 8.36
N GLY A 6 26.15 5.57 7.15
CA GLY A 6 24.92 5.34 6.42
C GLY A 6 23.90 4.49 7.18
N ALA A 7 24.34 3.46 7.90
CA ALA A 7 23.46 2.63 8.73
C ALA A 7 22.84 3.42 9.89
N ASP A 8 23.63 4.29 10.55
CA ASP A 8 23.14 5.11 11.66
C ASP A 8 22.12 6.15 11.17
N LEU A 9 22.38 6.76 10.00
CA LEU A 9 21.44 7.68 9.37
C LEU A 9 20.10 6.99 9.08
N ILE A 10 20.12 5.77 8.52
CA ILE A 10 18.90 4.98 8.26
C ILE A 10 18.18 4.68 9.58
N THR A 11 18.89 4.18 10.60
CA THR A 11 18.31 3.83 11.90
C THR A 11 17.66 5.05 12.58
N GLU A 12 18.37 6.19 12.62
CA GLU A 12 17.84 7.43 13.21
C GLU A 12 16.62 7.95 12.42
N TYR A 13 16.62 7.80 11.08
CA TYR A 13 15.48 8.19 10.27
C TYR A 13 14.26 7.30 10.53
N LEU A 14 14.43 5.98 10.70
CA LEU A 14 13.35 5.07 11.09
C LEU A 14 12.75 5.47 12.44
N ILE A 15 13.61 5.78 13.42
CA ILE A 15 13.19 6.24 14.76
C ILE A 15 12.45 7.57 14.70
N ALA A 16 12.97 8.55 13.95
CA ALA A 16 12.33 9.86 13.76
C ALA A 16 10.93 9.74 13.12
N ASN A 17 10.73 8.73 12.25
CA ASN A 17 9.43 8.39 11.67
C ASN A 17 8.58 7.45 12.54
N LYS A 18 8.97 7.22 13.81
CA LYS A 18 8.26 6.40 14.79
C LYS A 18 8.06 4.94 14.35
N ILE A 19 8.95 4.40 13.53
CA ILE A 19 8.93 2.98 13.14
C ILE A 19 9.43 2.15 14.33
N PRO A 20 8.56 1.30 14.93
CA PRO A 20 8.92 0.61 16.18
C PRO A 20 9.71 -0.68 15.95
N TYR A 21 9.58 -1.28 14.78
CA TYR A 21 10.14 -2.59 14.45
C TYR A 21 10.83 -2.61 13.11
N VAL A 22 11.94 -3.38 13.07
CA VAL A 22 12.53 -3.90 11.85
C VAL A 22 12.42 -5.42 11.89
N PHE A 23 11.74 -6.03 10.91
CA PHE A 23 11.67 -7.49 10.80
C PHE A 23 12.73 -7.96 9.83
N GLY A 24 13.65 -8.84 10.26
CA GLY A 24 14.72 -9.23 9.36
C GLY A 24 15.63 -10.33 9.89
N ILE A 25 16.48 -10.85 9.01
CA ILE A 25 17.42 -11.90 9.31
C ILE A 25 18.84 -11.39 9.03
N CYS A 26 19.78 -11.78 9.91
CA CYS A 26 21.17 -11.45 9.74
C CYS A 26 21.78 -12.14 8.50
N GLY A 27 22.66 -11.42 7.82
CA GLY A 27 23.49 -11.94 6.74
C GLY A 27 24.66 -11.02 6.52
N HIS A 28 25.67 -11.47 5.76
CA HIS A 28 26.90 -10.68 5.59
C HIS A 28 26.64 -9.30 4.96
N GLY A 29 25.63 -9.17 4.09
CA GLY A 29 25.33 -7.91 3.40
C GLY A 29 24.77 -6.83 4.29
N ASN A 30 24.17 -7.17 5.45
CA ASN A 30 23.47 -6.20 6.32
C ASN A 30 24.10 -6.00 7.71
N VAL A 31 25.33 -6.48 7.94
CA VAL A 31 26.02 -6.41 9.25
C VAL A 31 26.08 -4.99 9.78
N GLY A 32 26.44 -4.01 8.94
CA GLY A 32 26.48 -2.60 9.36
C GLY A 32 25.15 -2.07 9.88
N MET A 33 24.04 -2.49 9.26
CA MET A 33 22.70 -2.12 9.71
C MET A 33 22.32 -2.83 11.03
N LEU A 34 22.75 -4.08 11.21
CA LEU A 34 22.52 -4.83 12.45
C LEU A 34 23.25 -4.17 13.64
N ASP A 35 24.49 -3.72 13.45
CA ASP A 35 25.24 -3.00 14.48
C ASP A 35 24.54 -1.71 14.89
N SER A 36 24.07 -0.93 13.95
CA SER A 36 23.33 0.31 14.21
C SER A 36 22.00 0.05 14.94
N LEU A 37 21.23 -0.95 14.51
CA LEU A 37 19.99 -1.34 15.18
C LEU A 37 20.25 -1.88 16.59
N HIS A 38 21.36 -2.63 16.80
CA HIS A 38 21.74 -3.08 18.13
C HIS A 38 22.12 -1.93 19.06
N ALA A 39 22.85 -0.93 18.56
CA ALA A 39 23.18 0.28 19.33
C ALA A 39 21.91 1.06 19.74
N ALA A 40 20.88 1.06 18.89
CA ALA A 40 19.60 1.76 19.10
C ALA A 40 18.48 0.87 19.69
N ARG A 41 18.78 -0.33 20.20
CA ARG A 41 17.80 -1.36 20.60
C ARG A 41 16.77 -0.94 21.65
N ASP A 42 17.03 0.11 22.40
CA ASP A 42 16.09 0.68 23.37
C ASP A 42 15.04 1.59 22.71
N ARG A 43 15.25 2.01 21.44
CA ARG A 43 14.38 2.93 20.68
C ARG A 43 13.69 2.28 19.49
N ILE A 44 14.31 1.25 18.91
CA ILE A 44 13.78 0.47 17.78
C ILE A 44 14.14 -1.00 17.95
N LYS A 45 13.23 -1.91 17.67
CA LYS A 45 13.44 -3.35 17.90
C LYS A 45 13.65 -4.10 16.60
N LEU A 46 14.75 -4.85 16.51
CA LEU A 46 14.92 -5.89 15.50
C LEU A 46 14.22 -7.17 15.96
N VAL A 47 13.32 -7.67 15.14
CA VAL A 47 12.64 -8.97 15.33
C VAL A 47 13.10 -9.93 14.24
N SER A 48 13.76 -11.02 14.65
CA SER A 48 14.36 -11.97 13.72
C SER A 48 13.52 -13.25 13.61
N PRO A 49 12.74 -13.42 12.54
CA PRO A 49 12.05 -14.67 12.24
C PRO A 49 13.04 -15.69 11.63
N ARG A 50 12.54 -16.86 11.26
CA ARG A 50 13.38 -17.93 10.69
C ARG A 50 13.49 -17.90 9.16
N HIS A 51 12.78 -16.99 8.49
CA HIS A 51 12.79 -16.84 7.03
C HIS A 51 12.39 -15.41 6.66
N GLU A 52 13.02 -14.83 5.64
CA GLU A 52 12.79 -13.45 5.21
C GLU A 52 11.34 -13.21 4.73
N GLN A 53 10.75 -14.22 4.10
CA GLN A 53 9.34 -14.19 3.71
C GLN A 53 8.43 -13.94 4.92
N VAL A 54 8.72 -14.59 6.06
CA VAL A 54 7.97 -14.39 7.30
C VAL A 54 8.17 -12.96 7.81
N ALA A 55 9.39 -12.42 7.73
CA ALA A 55 9.67 -11.03 8.13
C ALA A 55 8.76 -10.03 7.38
N ALA A 56 8.66 -10.18 6.08
CA ALA A 56 7.85 -9.26 5.28
C ALA A 56 6.33 -9.49 5.47
N HIS A 57 5.87 -10.72 5.72
CA HIS A 57 4.48 -10.96 6.13
C HIS A 57 4.16 -10.41 7.52
N MET A 58 5.11 -10.44 8.47
CA MET A 58 4.93 -9.78 9.77
C MET A 58 4.77 -8.26 9.61
N ALA A 59 5.55 -7.65 8.71
CA ALA A 59 5.43 -6.23 8.39
C ALA A 59 4.08 -5.89 7.75
N ASP A 60 3.62 -6.69 6.79
CA ASP A 60 2.30 -6.57 6.18
C ASP A 60 1.18 -6.68 7.22
N ALA A 61 1.22 -7.72 8.07
CA ALA A 61 0.23 -7.93 9.13
C ALA A 61 0.21 -6.78 10.15
N TYR A 62 1.38 -6.26 10.51
CA TYR A 62 1.47 -5.11 11.41
C TYR A 62 0.77 -3.89 10.83
N PHE A 63 1.04 -3.56 9.55
CA PHE A 63 0.39 -2.44 8.88
C PHE A 63 -1.14 -2.62 8.79
N ARG A 64 -1.62 -3.82 8.50
CA ARG A 64 -3.07 -4.10 8.43
C ARG A 64 -3.80 -3.82 9.74
N VAL A 65 -3.13 -3.99 10.88
CA VAL A 65 -3.74 -3.81 12.21
C VAL A 65 -3.54 -2.39 12.74
N ARG A 66 -2.35 -1.81 12.49
CA ARG A 66 -1.96 -0.53 13.10
C ARG A 66 -2.09 0.67 12.17
N HIS A 67 -2.13 0.44 10.85
CA HIS A 67 -2.01 1.45 9.80
C HIS A 67 -0.74 2.31 9.92
N GLU A 68 0.26 1.78 10.61
CA GLU A 68 1.57 2.39 10.81
C GLU A 68 2.61 1.55 10.05
N PRO A 69 3.49 2.16 9.26
CA PRO A 69 4.50 1.40 8.52
C PRO A 69 5.58 0.85 9.45
N VAL A 70 6.17 -0.25 9.04
CA VAL A 70 7.38 -0.83 9.63
C VAL A 70 8.40 -1.13 8.54
N ALA A 71 9.63 -1.52 8.92
CA ALA A 71 10.67 -1.87 7.98
C ALA A 71 10.97 -3.38 8.00
N THR A 72 11.48 -3.89 6.87
CA THR A 72 12.13 -5.20 6.81
C THR A 72 13.60 -5.03 6.47
N LEU A 73 14.43 -5.99 6.86
CA LEU A 73 15.86 -6.02 6.58
C LEU A 73 16.27 -7.40 6.08
N THR A 74 16.86 -7.46 4.90
CA THR A 74 17.38 -8.70 4.31
C THR A 74 18.84 -8.56 3.89
N SER A 75 19.54 -9.68 3.81
CA SER A 75 20.84 -9.73 3.16
C SER A 75 20.67 -9.74 1.63
N CYS A 76 21.76 -9.57 0.89
CA CYS A 76 21.74 -9.57 -0.58
C CYS A 76 21.35 -10.93 -1.18
N GLY A 77 21.06 -10.95 -2.47
CA GLY A 77 20.80 -12.14 -3.26
C GLY A 77 19.59 -12.95 -2.78
N PRO A 78 19.81 -14.22 -2.35
CA PRO A 78 18.70 -15.09 -1.94
C PRO A 78 17.82 -14.51 -0.85
N GLY A 79 18.42 -13.85 0.16
CA GLY A 79 17.66 -13.21 1.25
C GLY A 79 16.71 -12.12 0.74
N SER A 80 17.18 -11.28 -0.18
CA SER A 80 16.35 -10.27 -0.81
C SER A 80 15.27 -10.87 -1.72
N CYS A 81 15.57 -11.93 -2.46
CA CYS A 81 14.58 -12.60 -3.31
C CYS A 81 13.44 -13.25 -2.52
N ASN A 82 13.69 -13.70 -1.30
CA ASN A 82 12.67 -14.30 -0.45
C ASN A 82 11.54 -13.36 -0.05
N ILE A 83 11.72 -12.03 -0.14
CA ILE A 83 10.65 -11.06 0.19
C ILE A 83 9.79 -10.67 -1.01
N VAL A 84 10.09 -11.11 -2.22
CA VAL A 84 9.35 -10.71 -3.43
C VAL A 84 7.87 -11.08 -3.32
N MET A 85 7.55 -12.30 -2.89
CA MET A 85 6.16 -12.76 -2.78
C MET A 85 5.36 -11.97 -1.72
N PRO A 86 5.81 -11.77 -0.47
CA PRO A 86 5.06 -10.97 0.48
C PRO A 86 4.93 -9.50 0.06
N LEU A 87 5.89 -8.93 -0.67
CA LEU A 87 5.74 -7.58 -1.23
C LEU A 87 4.68 -7.53 -2.34
N ALA A 88 4.55 -8.61 -3.13
CA ALA A 88 3.44 -8.73 -4.09
C ALA A 88 2.08 -8.77 -3.40
N VAL A 89 1.98 -9.40 -2.22
CA VAL A 89 0.77 -9.36 -1.38
C VAL A 89 0.54 -7.94 -0.85
N ALA A 90 1.56 -7.32 -0.28
CA ALA A 90 1.48 -5.98 0.30
C ALA A 90 1.05 -4.91 -0.72
N ILE A 91 1.61 -4.92 -1.94
CA ILE A 91 1.20 -3.97 -2.99
C ILE A 91 -0.22 -4.23 -3.47
N SER A 92 -0.65 -5.49 -3.51
CA SER A 92 -2.01 -5.86 -3.89
C SER A 92 -3.04 -5.35 -2.88
N ASP A 93 -2.71 -5.37 -1.59
CA ASP A 93 -3.62 -5.04 -0.50
C ASP A 93 -3.37 -3.65 0.13
N SER A 94 -2.54 -2.83 -0.49
CA SER A 94 -2.27 -1.45 -0.05
C SER A 94 -1.57 -1.35 1.32
N SER A 95 -0.72 -2.31 1.64
CA SER A 95 0.07 -2.30 2.87
C SER A 95 1.38 -1.56 2.69
N ALA A 96 1.59 -0.51 3.49
CA ALA A 96 2.82 0.27 3.48
C ALA A 96 3.90 -0.40 4.32
N LEU A 97 5.03 -0.74 3.71
CA LEU A 97 6.22 -1.19 4.41
C LEU A 97 7.50 -0.79 3.65
N LEU A 98 8.57 -0.52 4.40
CA LEU A 98 9.87 -0.20 3.84
C LEU A 98 10.74 -1.47 3.80
N ALA A 99 10.96 -1.99 2.60
CA ALA A 99 11.84 -3.15 2.39
C ALA A 99 13.28 -2.67 2.21
N ILE A 100 14.09 -2.77 3.27
CA ILE A 100 15.52 -2.48 3.22
C ILE A 100 16.22 -3.79 2.81
N THR A 101 16.79 -3.78 1.61
CA THR A 101 17.57 -4.90 1.10
C THR A 101 19.05 -4.53 1.04
N ALA A 102 19.90 -5.36 1.57
CA ALA A 102 21.33 -5.16 1.40
C ALA A 102 21.75 -5.59 -0.02
N ASN A 103 22.79 -4.95 -0.53
CA ASN A 103 23.42 -5.33 -1.77
C ASN A 103 24.93 -5.53 -1.56
N VAL A 104 25.61 -6.08 -2.54
CA VAL A 104 27.07 -6.20 -2.55
C VAL A 104 27.74 -4.83 -2.56
N PRO A 105 29.00 -4.70 -2.14
CA PRO A 105 29.70 -3.41 -2.20
C PRO A 105 29.72 -2.82 -3.63
N THR A 106 29.60 -1.50 -3.75
CA THR A 106 29.63 -0.81 -5.04
C THR A 106 30.86 -1.09 -5.88
N SER A 107 31.99 -1.39 -5.22
CA SER A 107 33.24 -1.81 -5.89
C SER A 107 33.14 -3.17 -6.58
N GLN A 108 32.14 -3.97 -6.26
CA GLN A 108 31.90 -5.29 -6.85
C GLN A 108 30.82 -5.28 -7.94
N PHE A 109 30.18 -4.17 -8.18
CA PHE A 109 29.18 -4.04 -9.25
C PHE A 109 29.80 -4.39 -10.60
N ASN A 110 29.05 -5.12 -11.43
CA ASN A 110 29.49 -5.64 -12.74
C ASN A 110 30.64 -6.68 -12.68
N ARG A 111 30.90 -7.29 -11.53
CA ARG A 111 31.99 -8.26 -11.34
C ARG A 111 31.54 -9.67 -10.95
N SER A 112 30.22 -9.95 -11.06
CA SER A 112 29.63 -11.24 -10.68
C SER A 112 29.98 -11.69 -9.24
N PRO A 113 29.68 -10.83 -8.24
CA PRO A 113 30.00 -11.15 -6.86
C PRO A 113 29.16 -12.31 -6.32
N PHE A 114 29.67 -12.94 -5.25
CA PHE A 114 28.98 -14.03 -4.57
C PHE A 114 27.58 -13.62 -4.09
N GLN A 115 26.60 -14.50 -4.28
CA GLN A 115 25.19 -14.31 -3.94
C GLN A 115 24.45 -13.23 -4.73
N GLU A 116 25.08 -12.55 -5.68
CA GLU A 116 24.35 -11.65 -6.56
C GLU A 116 23.65 -12.44 -7.68
N ILE A 117 22.37 -12.15 -7.89
CA ILE A 117 21.52 -12.88 -8.84
C ILE A 117 21.25 -11.99 -10.05
N ASN A 118 22.24 -11.80 -10.88
CA ASN A 118 22.06 -10.91 -12.00
C ASN A 118 22.57 -11.46 -13.32
N LYS A 119 21.76 -11.31 -14.38
CA LYS A 119 22.02 -11.84 -15.70
C LYS A 119 23.24 -11.21 -16.38
N HIS A 120 23.63 -10.00 -16.03
CA HIS A 120 24.69 -9.22 -16.69
C HIS A 120 25.77 -8.76 -15.71
N TYR A 121 26.00 -9.52 -14.64
CA TYR A 121 27.01 -9.20 -13.60
C TYR A 121 26.76 -7.83 -12.90
N GLN A 122 25.53 -7.33 -12.96
CA GLN A 122 25.10 -6.08 -12.34
C GLN A 122 24.43 -6.38 -11.01
N ALA A 123 24.73 -5.67 -9.96
CA ALA A 123 24.04 -5.72 -8.67
C ALA A 123 22.66 -5.01 -8.77
N ASP A 124 21.76 -5.57 -9.56
CA ASP A 124 20.52 -4.94 -10.01
C ASP A 124 19.26 -5.61 -9.42
N PHE A 125 19.29 -5.89 -8.13
CA PHE A 125 18.11 -6.36 -7.39
C PHE A 125 16.88 -5.45 -7.57
N PRO A 126 17.01 -4.10 -7.70
CA PRO A 126 15.89 -3.23 -8.04
C PRO A 126 15.07 -3.67 -9.25
N ASN A 127 15.65 -4.26 -10.27
CA ASN A 127 14.91 -4.78 -11.43
C ASN A 127 14.07 -6.03 -11.11
N ILE A 128 14.51 -6.85 -10.15
CA ILE A 128 13.76 -8.04 -9.71
C ILE A 128 12.52 -7.61 -8.94
N ILE A 129 12.65 -6.60 -8.06
CA ILE A 129 11.60 -6.22 -7.14
C ILE A 129 10.63 -5.15 -7.68
N ARG A 130 11.03 -4.42 -8.73
CA ARG A 130 10.26 -3.30 -9.30
C ARG A 130 8.78 -3.60 -9.57
N PRO A 131 8.38 -4.78 -10.07
CA PRO A 131 6.97 -5.09 -10.34
C PRO A 131 6.09 -5.19 -9.08
N VAL A 132 6.68 -5.39 -7.91
CA VAL A 132 5.97 -5.67 -6.66
C VAL A 132 6.15 -4.60 -5.59
N VAL A 133 6.72 -3.45 -5.96
CA VAL A 133 6.84 -2.28 -5.08
C VAL A 133 6.40 -1.02 -5.81
N LYS A 134 6.02 0.02 -5.07
CA LYS A 134 5.69 1.32 -5.67
C LYS A 134 6.91 1.96 -6.33
N ARG A 135 8.08 1.82 -5.70
CA ARG A 135 9.37 2.26 -6.21
C ARG A 135 10.51 1.54 -5.49
N SER A 136 11.62 1.36 -6.20
CA SER A 136 12.90 0.93 -5.63
C SER A 136 13.91 2.07 -5.72
N PHE A 137 14.67 2.29 -4.65
CA PHE A 137 15.73 3.28 -4.53
C PHE A 137 17.04 2.55 -4.25
N GLN A 138 18.11 2.89 -4.96
CA GLN A 138 19.44 2.31 -4.76
C GLN A 138 20.48 3.42 -4.57
N PRO A 139 20.61 3.98 -3.34
CA PRO A 139 21.68 4.92 -3.03
C PRO A 139 23.02 4.20 -3.01
N THR A 140 23.97 4.65 -3.83
CA THR A 140 25.31 4.05 -3.94
C THR A 140 26.39 4.81 -3.16
N ARG A 141 26.01 5.86 -2.45
CA ARG A 141 26.83 6.67 -1.55
C ARG A 141 25.99 7.16 -0.39
N VAL A 142 26.65 7.51 0.73
CA VAL A 142 25.96 7.97 1.96
C VAL A 142 25.21 9.27 1.73
N ASP A 143 25.78 10.21 0.95
CA ASP A 143 25.16 11.52 0.64
C ASP A 143 23.85 11.43 -0.17
N MET A 144 23.54 10.27 -0.77
CA MET A 144 22.29 10.01 -1.46
C MET A 144 21.18 9.53 -0.52
N LEU A 145 21.53 9.01 0.67
CA LEU A 145 20.55 8.42 1.61
C LEU A 145 19.51 9.42 2.10
N PRO A 146 19.81 10.67 2.49
CA PRO A 146 18.79 11.59 2.98
C PRO A 146 17.62 11.79 2.00
N LEU A 147 17.95 11.99 0.72
CA LEU A 147 16.94 12.15 -0.32
C LEU A 147 16.18 10.85 -0.59
N ALA A 148 16.90 9.72 -0.68
CA ALA A 148 16.29 8.41 -0.94
C ALA A 148 15.31 8.01 0.18
N LEU A 149 15.68 8.20 1.44
CA LEU A 149 14.84 7.92 2.61
C LEU A 149 13.56 8.76 2.63
N ARG A 150 13.69 10.08 2.42
CA ARG A 150 12.54 10.98 2.33
C ARG A 150 11.60 10.58 1.19
N GLN A 151 12.15 10.32 0.00
CA GLN A 151 11.34 9.90 -1.15
C GLN A 151 10.72 8.52 -0.94
N ALA A 152 11.41 7.58 -0.30
CA ALA A 152 10.89 6.26 0.03
C ALA A 152 9.66 6.36 0.93
N MET A 153 9.75 7.10 2.05
CA MET A 153 8.63 7.29 2.96
C MET A 153 7.47 8.03 2.30
N THR A 154 7.74 9.12 1.58
CA THR A 154 6.70 9.87 0.87
C THR A 154 5.99 8.98 -0.16
N THR A 155 6.74 8.22 -0.96
CA THR A 155 6.17 7.32 -1.97
C THR A 155 5.34 6.21 -1.33
N MET A 156 5.83 5.65 -0.22
CA MET A 156 5.17 4.57 0.52
C MET A 156 3.80 5.00 1.04
N LEU A 157 3.68 6.22 1.56
CA LEU A 157 2.52 6.73 2.29
C LEU A 157 1.59 7.62 1.45
N SER A 158 2.00 8.11 0.28
CA SER A 158 1.17 9.00 -0.54
C SER A 158 0.23 8.23 -1.47
N GLY A 159 -0.96 8.78 -1.72
CA GLY A 159 -1.98 8.14 -2.54
C GLY A 159 -2.38 6.78 -1.96
N ARG A 160 -2.48 5.76 -2.81
CA ARG A 160 -2.66 4.38 -2.35
C ARG A 160 -1.39 3.89 -1.65
N PRO A 161 -1.44 3.53 -0.35
CA PRO A 161 -0.28 3.01 0.36
C PRO A 161 0.28 1.73 -0.30
N GLY A 162 1.56 1.48 -0.10
CA GLY A 162 2.15 0.25 -0.65
C GLY A 162 3.64 0.15 -0.34
N PRO A 163 4.25 -1.03 -0.53
CA PRO A 163 5.64 -1.28 -0.21
C PRO A 163 6.59 -0.47 -1.10
N VAL A 164 7.71 -0.08 -0.52
CA VAL A 164 8.82 0.59 -1.20
C VAL A 164 10.11 -0.15 -0.85
N ASN A 165 11.01 -0.25 -1.79
CA ASN A 165 12.33 -0.84 -1.58
C ASN A 165 13.42 0.24 -1.46
N LEU A 166 14.30 0.04 -0.50
CA LEU A 166 15.57 0.75 -0.34
C LEU A 166 16.69 -0.29 -0.42
N ASP A 167 17.34 -0.39 -1.56
CA ASP A 167 18.42 -1.34 -1.83
C ASP A 167 19.77 -0.67 -1.54
N VAL A 168 20.44 -1.10 -0.48
CA VAL A 168 21.61 -0.42 0.07
C VAL A 168 22.86 -1.28 -0.07
N PRO A 169 23.89 -0.86 -0.83
CA PRO A 169 25.15 -1.57 -0.92
C PRO A 169 25.86 -1.66 0.44
N PHE A 170 26.53 -2.79 0.67
CA PHE A 170 27.21 -3.12 1.93
C PHE A 170 28.15 -1.98 2.44
N ASN A 171 28.94 -1.39 1.55
CA ASN A 171 29.85 -0.30 1.91
C ASN A 171 29.08 0.96 2.37
N VAL A 172 27.91 1.24 1.79
CA VAL A 172 27.11 2.43 2.15
C VAL A 172 26.59 2.36 3.59
N PHE A 173 26.35 1.16 4.12
CA PHE A 173 26.02 1.03 5.55
C PHE A 173 27.18 1.42 6.48
N GLN A 174 28.42 1.23 6.04
CA GLN A 174 29.62 1.40 6.87
C GLN A 174 30.37 2.72 6.62
N GLU A 175 30.25 3.27 5.43
CA GLU A 175 30.87 4.55 5.07
C GLU A 175 30.24 5.69 5.84
N GLU A 176 31.06 6.72 6.07
CA GLU A 176 30.64 7.92 6.78
C GLU A 176 30.71 9.14 5.84
N ASP A 177 29.75 10.04 5.99
CA ASP A 177 29.76 11.31 5.28
C ASP A 177 29.16 12.43 6.14
N ASP A 178 29.37 13.68 5.73
CA ASP A 178 28.75 14.86 6.35
C ASP A 178 27.34 15.04 5.78
N VAL A 179 26.37 14.40 6.43
CA VAL A 179 24.98 14.37 5.99
C VAL A 179 24.03 14.73 7.14
N GLU A 180 22.99 15.46 6.81
CA GLU A 180 21.92 15.79 7.75
C GLU A 180 20.79 14.77 7.71
N LEU A 181 20.26 14.46 8.90
CA LEU A 181 19.05 13.64 9.01
C LEU A 181 17.86 14.42 8.38
N PRO A 182 17.17 13.85 7.36
CA PRO A 182 16.02 14.54 6.79
C PRO A 182 14.87 14.59 7.81
N PRO A 183 13.99 15.60 7.72
CA PRO A 183 12.83 15.69 8.60
C PRO A 183 11.93 14.45 8.41
N PRO A 184 11.22 14.03 9.46
CA PRO A 184 10.29 12.92 9.37
C PRO A 184 9.19 13.20 8.34
N SER A 185 8.71 12.15 7.71
CA SER A 185 7.64 12.25 6.71
C SER A 185 6.28 12.47 7.39
N PRO A 186 5.34 13.16 6.73
CA PRO A 186 3.96 13.24 7.21
C PRO A 186 3.34 11.86 7.38
N PRO A 187 2.46 11.63 8.37
CA PRO A 187 1.75 10.37 8.55
C PRO A 187 0.81 10.07 7.35
N LEU A 188 0.37 8.82 7.24
CA LEU A 188 -0.46 8.32 6.15
C LEU A 188 -1.68 9.21 5.83
N ASN A 189 -2.33 9.73 6.85
CA ASN A 189 -3.57 10.49 6.72
C ASN A 189 -3.37 12.02 6.69
N ALA A 190 -2.13 12.51 6.60
CA ALA A 190 -1.85 13.95 6.64
C ALA A 190 -2.28 14.70 5.37
N GLN A 191 -2.39 14.00 4.25
CA GLN A 191 -2.79 14.57 2.96
C GLN A 191 -4.06 13.86 2.47
N ARG A 192 -5.21 14.32 2.94
CA ARG A 192 -6.51 13.86 2.45
C ARG A 192 -6.99 14.81 1.36
N SER A 193 -7.22 14.30 0.15
CA SER A 193 -7.96 15.03 -0.88
C SER A 193 -9.45 14.87 -0.63
N GLY A 194 -10.21 15.99 -0.69
CA GLY A 194 -11.66 15.99 -0.65
C GLY A 194 -12.26 16.11 -2.06
N ALA A 195 -13.53 15.74 -2.21
CA ALA A 195 -14.32 16.04 -3.39
C ALA A 195 -14.69 17.53 -3.43
N SER A 196 -14.92 18.06 -4.63
CA SER A 196 -15.42 19.43 -4.77
C SER A 196 -16.89 19.54 -4.30
N PRO A 197 -17.36 20.73 -3.85
CA PRO A 197 -18.76 20.92 -3.49
C PRO A 197 -19.74 20.55 -4.61
N ASP A 198 -19.40 20.85 -5.86
CA ASP A 198 -20.26 20.55 -7.02
C ASP A 198 -20.36 19.04 -7.27
N GLU A 199 -19.25 18.29 -7.13
CA GLU A 199 -19.26 16.83 -7.22
C GLU A 199 -20.12 16.22 -6.09
N ILE A 200 -20.02 16.75 -4.88
CA ILE A 200 -20.85 16.30 -3.74
C ILE A 200 -22.33 16.57 -4.02
N ALA A 201 -22.69 17.76 -4.51
CA ALA A 201 -24.07 18.09 -4.84
C ALA A 201 -24.65 17.14 -5.90
N ALA A 202 -23.89 16.87 -6.96
CA ALA A 202 -24.31 15.93 -8.00
C ALA A 202 -24.46 14.48 -7.46
N CYS A 203 -23.61 14.05 -6.50
CA CYS A 203 -23.78 12.76 -5.83
C CYS A 203 -25.07 12.70 -5.01
N VAL A 204 -25.38 13.77 -4.28
CA VAL A 204 -26.63 13.87 -3.48
C VAL A 204 -27.85 13.74 -4.37
N ASP A 205 -27.89 14.44 -5.51
CA ASP A 205 -29.00 14.34 -6.46
C ASP A 205 -29.18 12.89 -6.95
N TRP A 206 -28.09 12.20 -7.31
CA TRP A 206 -28.17 10.82 -7.74
C TRP A 206 -28.62 9.85 -6.64
N ILE A 207 -28.23 10.10 -5.39
CA ILE A 207 -28.64 9.30 -4.23
C ILE A 207 -30.14 9.47 -3.96
N LEU A 208 -30.64 10.71 -4.04
CA LEU A 208 -32.05 11.02 -3.80
C LEU A 208 -32.97 10.49 -4.91
N ASP A 209 -32.48 10.39 -6.15
CA ASP A 209 -33.22 9.87 -7.30
C ASP A 209 -33.26 8.33 -7.35
N ALA A 210 -32.35 7.65 -6.62
CA ALA A 210 -32.22 6.21 -6.70
C ALA A 210 -33.33 5.48 -5.95
N GLU A 211 -33.90 4.45 -6.57
CA GLU A 211 -34.91 3.56 -5.94
C GLU A 211 -34.29 2.41 -5.17
N ARG A 212 -33.13 1.92 -5.62
CA ARG A 212 -32.42 0.75 -5.06
C ARG A 212 -30.91 1.03 -4.96
N PRO A 213 -30.51 2.07 -4.21
CA PRO A 213 -29.08 2.36 -4.00
C PRO A 213 -28.44 1.28 -3.15
N VAL A 214 -27.13 1.00 -3.39
CA VAL A 214 -26.33 0.12 -2.57
C VAL A 214 -24.95 0.74 -2.35
N LEU A 215 -24.41 0.63 -1.13
CA LEU A 215 -23.05 1.00 -0.80
C LEU A 215 -22.11 -0.20 -1.04
N PHE A 216 -21.04 0.01 -1.81
CA PHE A 216 -19.94 -0.92 -1.96
C PHE A 216 -18.70 -0.40 -1.27
N VAL A 217 -18.32 -0.99 -0.13
CA VAL A 217 -17.23 -0.53 0.71
C VAL A 217 -15.99 -1.41 0.56
N GLY A 218 -14.84 -0.78 0.46
CA GLY A 218 -13.55 -1.45 0.38
C GLY A 218 -12.61 -1.10 1.52
N HIS A 219 -11.39 -1.63 1.46
CA HIS A 219 -10.34 -1.41 2.45
C HIS A 219 -9.96 0.07 2.63
N GLY A 220 -10.21 0.91 1.62
CA GLY A 220 -9.96 2.34 1.70
C GLY A 220 -10.72 3.04 2.82
N VAL A 221 -11.90 2.55 3.22
CA VAL A 221 -12.65 3.05 4.38
C VAL A 221 -11.86 2.84 5.67
N THR A 222 -11.32 1.61 5.87
CA THR A 222 -10.49 1.29 7.05
C THR A 222 -9.20 2.10 7.07
N LEU A 223 -8.49 2.19 5.94
CA LEU A 223 -7.27 2.98 5.82
C LEU A 223 -7.48 4.47 6.05
N SER A 224 -8.69 4.97 5.79
CA SER A 224 -9.07 6.35 6.04
C SER A 224 -9.62 6.56 7.46
N GLU A 225 -9.74 5.50 8.26
CA GLU A 225 -10.35 5.53 9.61
C GLU A 225 -11.79 6.09 9.61
N ALA A 226 -12.54 5.84 8.51
CA ALA A 226 -13.84 6.45 8.24
C ALA A 226 -15.03 5.52 8.58
N SER A 227 -14.81 4.48 9.39
CA SER A 227 -15.89 3.52 9.73
C SER A 227 -17.04 4.15 10.52
N ARG A 228 -16.75 5.16 11.35
CA ARG A 228 -17.78 5.89 12.09
C ARG A 228 -18.64 6.73 11.15
N GLU A 229 -18.01 7.52 10.30
CA GLU A 229 -18.69 8.34 9.31
C GLU A 229 -19.50 7.49 8.33
N LEU A 230 -18.97 6.33 7.92
CA LEU A 230 -19.70 5.34 7.12
C LEU A 230 -20.96 4.86 7.85
N THR A 231 -20.85 4.49 9.13
CA THR A 231 -21.98 4.00 9.93
C THR A 231 -23.06 5.05 10.07
N GLU A 232 -22.70 6.28 10.36
CA GLU A 232 -23.62 7.42 10.43
C GLU A 232 -24.35 7.64 9.10
N PHE A 233 -23.62 7.63 7.99
CA PHE A 233 -24.16 7.78 6.64
C PHE A 233 -25.14 6.65 6.27
N VAL A 234 -24.76 5.41 6.56
CA VAL A 234 -25.59 4.21 6.32
C VAL A 234 -26.92 4.30 7.05
N HIS A 235 -26.88 4.62 8.34
CA HIS A 235 -28.09 4.69 9.17
C HIS A 235 -28.97 5.87 8.83
N GLN A 236 -28.37 7.01 8.44
CA GLN A 236 -29.13 8.19 8.04
C GLN A 236 -29.97 7.93 6.78
N LEU A 237 -29.43 7.16 5.83
CA LEU A 237 -30.06 6.92 4.53
C LEU A 237 -30.78 5.56 4.44
N GLY A 238 -30.52 4.64 5.35
CA GLY A 238 -31.06 3.28 5.31
C GLY A 238 -30.59 2.45 4.11
N ILE A 239 -29.39 2.75 3.56
CA ILE A 239 -28.87 2.10 2.36
C ILE A 239 -28.12 0.81 2.74
N PRO A 240 -28.42 -0.35 2.10
CA PRO A 240 -27.71 -1.60 2.36
C PRO A 240 -26.25 -1.51 1.93
N VAL A 241 -25.40 -2.19 2.71
CA VAL A 241 -23.93 -2.18 2.53
C VAL A 241 -23.45 -3.57 2.08
N ILE A 242 -22.71 -3.59 1.01
CA ILE A 242 -21.93 -4.74 0.56
C ILE A 242 -20.46 -4.39 0.63
N SER A 243 -19.60 -5.34 0.91
CA SER A 243 -18.17 -5.11 1.08
C SER A 243 -17.33 -5.88 0.06
N SER A 244 -16.11 -5.42 -0.18
CA SER A 244 -15.05 -6.29 -0.67
C SER A 244 -14.55 -7.19 0.48
N PRO A 245 -13.83 -8.30 0.22
CA PRO A 245 -13.26 -9.09 1.30
C PRO A 245 -12.47 -8.28 2.33
N ASN A 246 -11.63 -7.33 1.87
CA ASN A 246 -10.85 -6.45 2.75
C ASN A 246 -11.65 -5.25 3.29
N GLY A 247 -12.88 -5.04 2.85
CA GLY A 247 -13.82 -4.05 3.38
C GLY A 247 -14.73 -4.59 4.48
N MET A 248 -14.67 -5.91 4.75
CA MET A 248 -15.43 -6.50 5.86
C MET A 248 -14.96 -5.90 7.19
N GLY A 249 -15.94 -5.54 8.04
CA GLY A 249 -15.66 -4.86 9.32
C GLY A 249 -15.64 -3.34 9.24
N CYS A 250 -15.75 -2.71 8.06
CA CYS A 250 -15.97 -1.25 7.96
C CYS A 250 -17.30 -0.82 8.58
N LEU A 251 -18.33 -1.65 8.46
CA LEU A 251 -19.58 -1.61 9.19
C LEU A 251 -19.67 -2.86 10.08
N ASP A 252 -20.33 -2.78 11.24
CA ASP A 252 -20.58 -3.95 12.07
C ASP A 252 -21.33 -5.01 11.25
N MET A 253 -20.77 -6.21 11.17
CA MET A 253 -21.35 -7.30 10.39
C MET A 253 -22.64 -7.87 10.97
N THR A 254 -23.01 -7.48 12.19
CA THR A 254 -24.30 -7.78 12.81
C THR A 254 -25.38 -6.74 12.50
N ASP A 255 -25.00 -5.63 11.86
CA ASP A 255 -25.94 -4.60 11.42
C ASP A 255 -26.89 -5.17 10.36
N PRO A 256 -28.21 -4.94 10.47
CA PRO A 256 -29.18 -5.46 9.50
C PRO A 256 -28.98 -4.94 8.07
N LEU A 257 -28.27 -3.82 7.89
CA LEU A 257 -27.91 -3.28 6.58
C LEU A 257 -26.63 -3.89 6.00
N ALA A 258 -25.86 -4.67 6.78
CA ALA A 258 -24.64 -5.35 6.32
C ALA A 258 -24.99 -6.66 5.60
N LEU A 259 -24.89 -6.69 4.27
CA LEU A 259 -25.25 -7.85 3.44
C LEU A 259 -24.07 -8.83 3.21
N GLY A 260 -22.90 -8.56 3.78
CA GLY A 260 -21.69 -9.35 3.59
C GLY A 260 -20.86 -8.91 2.38
N PHE A 261 -19.90 -9.75 1.96
CA PHE A 261 -19.05 -9.40 0.83
C PHE A 261 -19.62 -9.93 -0.50
N ILE A 262 -19.36 -9.14 -1.56
CA ILE A 262 -19.82 -9.41 -2.93
C ILE A 262 -18.79 -10.20 -3.73
N GLY A 263 -19.23 -10.82 -4.79
CA GLY A 263 -18.37 -11.45 -5.78
C GLY A 263 -18.60 -12.95 -5.88
N ARG A 264 -17.73 -13.63 -6.63
CA ARG A 264 -17.84 -15.05 -6.96
C ARG A 264 -18.00 -15.98 -5.74
N ASN A 265 -17.32 -15.65 -4.65
CA ASN A 265 -17.37 -16.39 -3.39
C ASN A 265 -18.17 -15.63 -2.31
N GLY A 266 -18.89 -14.59 -2.72
CA GLY A 266 -19.61 -13.70 -1.83
C GLY A 266 -20.97 -14.25 -1.38
N ALA A 267 -21.58 -13.50 -0.47
CA ALA A 267 -22.90 -13.81 0.06
C ALA A 267 -24.00 -13.61 -1.01
N TYR A 268 -25.00 -14.48 -1.00
CA TYR A 268 -26.13 -14.38 -1.93
C TYR A 268 -26.87 -13.03 -1.82
N PRO A 269 -27.19 -12.51 -0.61
CA PRO A 269 -27.82 -11.20 -0.48
C PRO A 269 -26.99 -10.06 -1.07
N ALA A 270 -25.66 -10.09 -0.88
CA ALA A 270 -24.75 -9.08 -1.42
C ALA A 270 -24.75 -9.07 -2.96
N ASN A 271 -24.68 -10.26 -3.59
CA ASN A 271 -24.73 -10.39 -5.04
C ASN A 271 -26.09 -9.97 -5.61
N GLU A 272 -27.20 -10.34 -4.97
CA GLU A 272 -28.54 -9.93 -5.39
C GLU A 272 -28.74 -8.41 -5.28
N ALA A 273 -28.29 -7.80 -4.18
CA ALA A 273 -28.37 -6.36 -4.01
C ALA A 273 -27.54 -5.62 -5.08
N GLY A 274 -26.29 -6.01 -5.30
CA GLY A 274 -25.43 -5.42 -6.31
C GLY A 274 -25.98 -5.54 -7.73
N ARG A 275 -26.54 -6.73 -8.07
CA ARG A 275 -27.13 -6.98 -9.38
C ARG A 275 -28.40 -6.19 -9.66
N ARG A 276 -29.21 -5.92 -8.63
CA ARG A 276 -30.51 -5.23 -8.74
C ARG A 276 -30.42 -3.72 -8.49
N ALA A 277 -29.23 -3.24 -8.07
CA ALA A 277 -29.03 -1.84 -7.80
C ALA A 277 -29.22 -0.99 -9.07
N ASP A 278 -29.86 0.15 -8.92
CA ASP A 278 -29.89 1.22 -9.93
C ASP A 278 -28.78 2.24 -9.71
N LEU A 279 -28.25 2.30 -8.47
CA LEU A 279 -27.10 3.10 -8.09
C LEU A 279 -26.14 2.31 -7.18
N VAL A 280 -24.86 2.26 -7.55
CA VAL A 280 -23.78 1.78 -6.69
C VAL A 280 -22.96 2.95 -6.20
N ILE A 281 -22.79 3.07 -4.89
CA ILE A 281 -21.92 4.06 -4.24
C ILE A 281 -20.70 3.31 -3.75
N ALA A 282 -19.61 3.30 -4.53
CA ALA A 282 -18.37 2.63 -4.20
C ALA A 282 -17.44 3.56 -3.42
N ILE A 283 -17.04 3.17 -2.20
CA ILE A 283 -16.19 3.96 -1.31
C ILE A 283 -14.94 3.16 -0.93
N GLY A 284 -13.77 3.65 -1.32
CA GLY A 284 -12.48 3.01 -1.03
C GLY A 284 -12.38 1.57 -1.54
N ALA A 285 -13.06 1.26 -2.64
CA ALA A 285 -13.22 -0.08 -3.19
C ALA A 285 -12.71 -0.17 -4.62
N ARG A 286 -12.14 -1.33 -4.99
CA ARG A 286 -11.78 -1.70 -6.35
C ARG A 286 -12.75 -2.73 -6.89
N PHE A 287 -13.04 -2.64 -8.19
CA PHE A 287 -13.76 -3.69 -8.92
C PHE A 287 -12.75 -4.70 -9.49
N ASP A 288 -12.14 -5.50 -8.59
CA ASP A 288 -11.19 -6.54 -8.97
C ASP A 288 -11.90 -7.84 -9.40
N ASP A 289 -11.14 -8.85 -9.82
CA ASP A 289 -11.66 -10.14 -10.28
C ASP A 289 -12.61 -10.79 -9.26
N ARG A 290 -12.32 -10.66 -7.97
CA ARG A 290 -13.12 -11.30 -6.91
C ARG A 290 -14.44 -10.58 -6.67
N SER A 291 -14.37 -9.27 -6.46
CA SER A 291 -15.55 -8.44 -6.18
C SER A 291 -16.43 -8.21 -7.41
N ALA A 292 -15.85 -8.29 -8.60
CA ALA A 292 -16.57 -8.18 -9.87
C ALA A 292 -16.97 -9.54 -10.48
N SER A 293 -16.73 -10.66 -9.82
CA SER A 293 -17.05 -12.02 -10.32
C SER A 293 -16.51 -12.27 -11.73
N SER A 294 -15.22 -11.99 -11.96
CA SER A 294 -14.56 -12.05 -13.26
C SER A 294 -15.22 -11.15 -14.31
N TRP A 295 -15.82 -10.06 -13.89
CA TRP A 295 -16.55 -9.10 -14.73
C TRP A 295 -17.67 -9.73 -15.58
N LEU A 296 -18.26 -10.85 -15.12
CA LEU A 296 -19.38 -11.48 -15.78
C LEU A 296 -20.63 -10.59 -15.67
N PRO A 297 -21.21 -10.16 -16.80
CA PRO A 297 -22.37 -9.28 -16.81
C PRO A 297 -23.55 -9.94 -16.04
N GLY A 298 -24.19 -9.16 -15.15
CA GLY A 298 -25.36 -9.60 -14.42
C GLY A 298 -25.13 -10.66 -13.34
N TYR A 299 -23.85 -11.00 -13.02
CA TYR A 299 -23.56 -11.91 -11.89
C TYR A 299 -23.61 -11.15 -10.55
N SER A 300 -22.72 -10.20 -10.34
CA SER A 300 -22.67 -9.36 -9.14
C SER A 300 -23.12 -7.93 -9.41
N TRP A 301 -22.88 -7.44 -10.62
CA TRP A 301 -23.13 -6.08 -11.05
C TRP A 301 -23.87 -6.05 -12.38
N ASN A 302 -24.65 -5.00 -12.60
CA ASN A 302 -25.40 -4.81 -13.85
C ASN A 302 -24.97 -3.52 -14.58
N PHE A 303 -23.68 -3.32 -14.68
CA PHE A 303 -23.12 -2.21 -15.50
C PHE A 303 -23.26 -2.53 -16.99
N PRO A 304 -23.53 -1.55 -17.86
CA PRO A 304 -23.62 -0.08 -17.60
C PRO A 304 -25.01 0.42 -17.21
N GLN A 305 -26.00 -0.45 -17.00
CA GLN A 305 -27.37 -0.04 -16.66
C GLN A 305 -27.44 0.61 -15.26
N THR A 306 -26.61 0.14 -14.33
CA THR A 306 -26.49 0.71 -12.99
C THR A 306 -25.60 1.94 -13.00
N LYS A 307 -26.04 3.05 -12.41
CA LYS A 307 -25.21 4.25 -12.19
C LYS A 307 -24.13 3.97 -11.14
N LEU A 308 -22.97 4.63 -11.24
CA LEU A 308 -21.86 4.48 -10.32
C LEU A 308 -21.37 5.82 -9.78
N ILE A 309 -21.36 5.96 -8.45
CA ILE A 309 -20.56 6.95 -7.72
C ILE A 309 -19.33 6.21 -7.22
N HIS A 310 -18.11 6.69 -7.52
CA HIS A 310 -16.88 6.06 -7.07
C HIS A 310 -15.97 7.05 -6.35
N ALA A 311 -15.82 6.90 -5.04
CA ALA A 311 -14.95 7.70 -4.18
C ALA A 311 -13.71 6.87 -3.78
N ASP A 312 -12.53 7.24 -4.25
CA ASP A 312 -11.27 6.55 -3.95
C ASP A 312 -10.07 7.51 -4.05
N VAL A 313 -9.00 7.25 -3.31
CA VAL A 313 -7.77 8.06 -3.31
C VAL A 313 -7.04 8.04 -4.66
N VAL A 314 -7.28 7.05 -5.49
CA VAL A 314 -6.66 6.92 -6.83
C VAL A 314 -7.50 7.58 -7.92
N ILE A 315 -8.81 7.60 -7.75
CA ILE A 315 -9.77 8.02 -8.78
C ILE A 315 -10.40 9.38 -8.44
N GLN A 316 -10.31 9.83 -7.20
CA GLN A 316 -11.13 10.92 -6.65
C GLN A 316 -12.62 10.58 -6.74
N LEU A 317 -13.51 11.55 -6.64
CA LEU A 317 -14.94 11.30 -6.80
C LEU A 317 -15.31 11.28 -8.29
N LYS A 318 -15.99 10.25 -8.76
CA LYS A 318 -16.47 10.14 -10.16
C LYS A 318 -17.92 9.69 -10.22
N LEU A 319 -18.64 10.35 -11.11
CA LEU A 319 -19.95 9.95 -11.58
C LEU A 319 -19.80 9.37 -12.98
N SER A 320 -20.18 8.12 -13.20
CA SER A 320 -20.05 7.51 -14.53
C SER A 320 -21.20 6.59 -14.87
N HIS A 321 -21.57 6.58 -16.17
CA HIS A 321 -22.21 5.47 -16.82
C HIS A 321 -21.06 4.58 -17.31
N PHE A 322 -20.90 3.41 -16.74
CA PHE A 322 -19.66 2.63 -16.82
C PHE A 322 -19.61 1.73 -18.06
N ASP A 323 -18.50 1.82 -18.79
CA ASP A 323 -18.05 0.74 -19.67
C ASP A 323 -16.86 0.05 -18.98
N VAL A 324 -17.10 -1.12 -18.35
CA VAL A 324 -16.06 -1.85 -17.60
C VAL A 324 -15.26 -2.70 -18.58
N GLN A 325 -14.24 -2.11 -19.20
CA GLN A 325 -13.16 -2.89 -19.80
C GLN A 325 -12.03 -3.08 -18.78
N PRO A 326 -11.42 -4.27 -18.65
CA PRO A 326 -10.33 -4.54 -17.70
C PRO A 326 -9.12 -3.61 -17.83
N SER A 327 -8.96 -2.99 -19.00
CA SER A 327 -7.91 -1.99 -19.30
C SER A 327 -8.27 -0.56 -18.85
N THR A 328 -9.51 -0.27 -18.46
CA THR A 328 -10.04 1.10 -18.33
C THR A 328 -9.92 1.68 -16.92
N VAL A 329 -9.34 0.95 -15.96
CA VAL A 329 -9.02 1.50 -14.62
C VAL A 329 -8.03 2.67 -14.70
N LYS A 330 -7.41 2.90 -15.86
CA LYS A 330 -6.47 4.01 -16.12
C LYS A 330 -7.01 5.14 -16.99
N GLN A 331 -8.19 5.03 -17.56
CA GLN A 331 -8.70 6.04 -18.51
C GLN A 331 -10.17 6.33 -18.26
N VAL A 332 -10.47 7.25 -17.38
CA VAL A 332 -11.65 8.11 -17.53
C VAL A 332 -11.32 9.45 -16.88
N VAL A 333 -10.64 10.30 -17.59
CA VAL A 333 -10.69 11.74 -17.44
C VAL A 333 -10.65 12.32 -18.85
N GLU A 334 -11.81 12.52 -19.45
CA GLU A 334 -11.93 13.55 -20.44
C GLU A 334 -13.10 14.49 -20.04
N PRO A 335 -12.86 15.79 -19.97
CA PRO A 335 -13.94 16.75 -19.84
C PRO A 335 -14.75 16.73 -21.15
N ARG A 336 -16.09 16.79 -21.05
CA ARG A 336 -16.94 17.01 -22.22
C ARG A 336 -16.55 18.34 -22.85
N PRO A 337 -16.42 18.41 -24.18
CA PRO A 337 -16.33 19.69 -24.85
C PRO A 337 -17.64 20.46 -24.65
N SER A 338 -17.47 21.75 -24.44
CA SER A 338 -18.48 22.79 -24.27
C SER A 338 -19.56 22.80 -25.33
#